data_8b83d1ee1f393f448b6ff9b8eb886715
#
_entry.id   8b83d1ee1f393f448b6ff9b8eb886715
#
_cell.length_a   1.000
_cell.length_b   1.000
_cell.length_c   1.000
_cell.angle_alpha   90.00
_cell.angle_beta   90.00
_cell.angle_gamma   90.00
#
_symmetry.space_group_name_H-M   'P 1'
#
loop_
_entity.id
_entity.type
_entity.pdbx_description
1 polymer ?
#
loop_
_entity_poly.entity_id
_entity_poly.type
_entity_poly.pdbx_seq_one_letter_code
_entity_poly.pdbx_strand_id
1 'polypeptide(L)'
;MTNAATTTPLLLTDEIKEAVNAAFDNRTPIVVVYVDENGQPSMSMRGTTQAWSDTQLAIWARGTSNMPKALNDRPRLTLWYRDPATRTTLQFRGHAHVDNDPQVRDVVFDRSPAAEQAADPERKGVVLIVDLDRVDGRLPSGPVAMSKDA
;
A
#
# COMPACT_ATOMS: atom_id res chain seq x y z
N MET A 1 -9.94 -19.88 -24.71
CA MET A 1 -10.71 -18.90 -23.94
C MET A 1 -10.14 -18.81 -22.54
N THR A 2 -9.58 -17.71 -22.19
CA THR A 2 -9.24 -17.43 -20.81
C THR A 2 -10.51 -17.05 -20.07
N ASN A 3 -10.91 -17.85 -19.08
CA ASN A 3 -11.95 -17.43 -18.15
C ASN A 3 -11.41 -16.21 -17.39
N ALA A 4 -11.94 -15.03 -17.73
CA ALA A 4 -11.70 -13.86 -16.92
C ALA A 4 -12.19 -14.17 -15.50
N ALA A 5 -11.33 -14.01 -14.50
CA ALA A 5 -11.77 -14.16 -13.12
C ALA A 5 -12.93 -13.20 -12.86
N THR A 6 -14.01 -13.71 -12.27
CA THR A 6 -15.16 -12.89 -11.89
C THR A 6 -14.70 -11.83 -10.90
N THR A 7 -14.91 -10.55 -11.22
CA THR A 7 -14.59 -9.46 -10.33
C THR A 7 -15.61 -9.40 -9.20
N THR A 8 -15.11 -9.34 -7.97
CA THR A 8 -15.93 -9.22 -6.76
C THR A 8 -15.80 -7.83 -6.15
N PRO A 9 -16.72 -7.42 -5.26
CA PRO A 9 -16.58 -6.16 -4.54
C PRO A 9 -15.28 -6.06 -3.75
N LEU A 10 -14.70 -4.88 -3.71
CA LEU A 10 -13.46 -4.62 -2.99
C LEU A 10 -13.66 -4.83 -1.49
N LEU A 11 -12.93 -5.79 -0.95
CA LEU A 11 -12.86 -6.07 0.47
C LEU A 11 -11.53 -6.72 0.77
N LEU A 12 -10.68 -6.05 1.52
CA LEU A 12 -9.41 -6.64 1.96
C LEU A 12 -9.71 -7.75 2.96
N THR A 13 -9.47 -8.99 2.54
CA THR A 13 -9.63 -10.16 3.40
C THR A 13 -8.54 -10.22 4.46
N ASP A 14 -8.73 -11.03 5.49
CA ASP A 14 -7.70 -11.22 6.51
C ASP A 14 -6.41 -11.76 5.91
N GLU A 15 -6.48 -12.65 4.92
CA GLU A 15 -5.31 -13.17 4.21
C GLU A 15 -4.51 -12.05 3.53
N ILE A 16 -5.18 -11.11 2.87
CA ILE A 16 -4.52 -9.96 2.23
C ILE A 16 -3.93 -9.02 3.28
N LYS A 17 -4.69 -8.71 4.33
CA LYS A 17 -4.23 -7.83 5.42
C LYS A 17 -2.98 -8.41 6.10
N GLU A 18 -2.98 -9.71 6.38
CA GLU A 18 -1.84 -10.38 6.98
C GLU A 18 -0.60 -10.33 6.08
N ALA A 19 -0.76 -10.58 4.77
CA ALA A 19 0.33 -10.49 3.81
C ALA A 19 0.95 -9.09 3.80
N VAL A 20 0.13 -8.04 3.74
CA VAL A 20 0.59 -6.65 3.75
C VAL A 20 1.29 -6.31 5.07
N ASN A 21 0.67 -6.64 6.21
CA ASN A 21 1.20 -6.28 7.52
C ASN A 21 2.48 -7.05 7.89
N ALA A 22 2.69 -8.23 7.35
CA ALA A 22 3.89 -9.04 7.58
C ALA A 22 5.00 -8.81 6.54
N ALA A 23 4.77 -7.99 5.53
CA ALA A 23 5.68 -7.85 4.39
C ALA A 23 7.09 -7.42 4.79
N PHE A 24 7.23 -6.48 5.70
CA PHE A 24 8.54 -6.01 6.15
C PHE A 24 9.32 -7.13 6.86
N ASP A 25 8.71 -7.79 7.83
CA ASP A 25 9.35 -8.87 8.60
C ASP A 25 9.67 -10.08 7.74
N ASN A 26 8.83 -10.38 6.75
CA ASN A 26 9.02 -11.49 5.83
C ASN A 26 10.01 -11.17 4.70
N ARG A 27 10.55 -9.96 4.66
CA ARG A 27 11.46 -9.48 3.60
C ARG A 27 10.84 -9.59 2.19
N THR A 28 9.57 -9.32 2.12
CA THR A 28 8.79 -9.22 0.88
C THR A 28 8.31 -7.78 0.72
N PRO A 29 9.22 -6.82 0.46
CA PRO A 29 8.89 -5.41 0.53
C PRO A 29 7.84 -5.01 -0.49
N ILE A 30 6.97 -4.10 -0.06
CA ILE A 30 5.95 -3.54 -0.94
C ILE A 30 6.55 -2.37 -1.71
N VAL A 31 6.40 -2.42 -3.04
CA VAL A 31 6.85 -1.37 -3.94
C VAL A 31 5.68 -0.46 -4.27
N VAL A 32 5.88 0.83 -4.15
CA VAL A 32 4.91 1.85 -4.56
C VAL A 32 5.37 2.46 -5.88
N VAL A 33 4.46 2.53 -6.85
CA VAL A 33 4.67 3.16 -8.14
C VAL A 33 3.74 4.37 -8.24
N TYR A 34 4.31 5.51 -8.54
CA TYR A 34 3.57 6.78 -8.65
C TYR A 34 4.17 7.61 -9.79
N VAL A 35 3.50 8.68 -10.17
CA VAL A 35 3.98 9.60 -11.20
C VAL A 35 4.54 10.85 -10.54
N ASP A 36 5.81 11.16 -10.83
CA ASP A 36 6.47 12.31 -10.25
C ASP A 36 6.06 13.64 -10.92
N GLU A 37 6.64 14.73 -10.44
CA GLU A 37 6.35 16.09 -10.93
C GLU A 37 6.70 16.31 -12.40
N ASN A 38 7.56 15.48 -12.97
CA ASN A 38 7.94 15.53 -14.38
C ASN A 38 7.09 14.61 -15.26
N GLY A 39 6.07 13.97 -14.70
CA GLY A 39 5.26 12.98 -15.42
C GLY A 39 5.94 11.62 -15.56
N GLN A 40 7.06 11.40 -14.85
CA GLN A 40 7.82 10.15 -14.92
C GLN A 40 7.28 9.16 -13.91
N PRO A 41 6.93 7.91 -14.33
CA PRO A 41 6.67 6.85 -13.36
C PRO A 41 7.90 6.58 -12.50
N SER A 42 7.69 6.62 -11.19
CA SER A 42 8.74 6.42 -10.19
C SER A 42 8.33 5.33 -9.23
N MET A 43 9.30 4.61 -8.66
CA MET A 43 9.01 3.53 -7.73
C MET A 43 9.95 3.57 -6.54
N SER A 44 9.44 3.12 -5.40
CA SER A 44 10.23 2.96 -4.19
C SER A 44 9.61 1.90 -3.29
N MET A 45 10.46 1.28 -2.46
CA MET A 45 9.97 0.36 -1.43
C MET A 45 9.47 1.15 -0.24
N ARG A 46 8.34 0.71 0.34
CA ARG A 46 7.73 1.36 1.51
C ARG A 46 7.46 0.35 2.60
N GLY A 47 8.44 0.23 3.50
CA GLY A 47 8.40 -0.73 4.61
C GLY A 47 7.32 -0.46 5.65
N THR A 48 6.73 0.73 5.65
CA THR A 48 5.65 1.11 6.57
C THR A 48 4.26 0.82 6.06
N THR A 49 4.14 0.27 4.83
CA THR A 49 2.83 -0.04 4.24
C THR A 49 2.08 -1.04 5.12
N GLN A 50 0.84 -0.72 5.42
CA GLN A 50 -0.01 -1.50 6.32
C GLN A 50 -1.46 -1.47 5.86
N ALA A 51 -2.22 -2.50 6.23
CA ALA A 51 -3.67 -2.48 6.06
C ALA A 51 -4.28 -1.46 7.02
N TRP A 52 -5.21 -0.64 6.53
CA TRP A 52 -5.84 0.40 7.34
C TRP A 52 -7.30 0.11 7.63
N SER A 53 -8.05 -0.23 6.59
CA SER A 53 -9.45 -0.63 6.68
C SER A 53 -9.74 -1.73 5.67
N ASP A 54 -10.99 -2.11 5.53
CA ASP A 54 -11.40 -3.11 4.53
C ASP A 54 -11.18 -2.65 3.08
N THR A 55 -10.96 -1.36 2.87
CA THR A 55 -10.79 -0.76 1.53
C THR A 55 -9.60 0.18 1.42
N GLN A 56 -8.76 0.27 2.45
CA GLN A 56 -7.67 1.24 2.48
C GLN A 56 -6.37 0.63 2.99
N LEU A 57 -5.26 1.16 2.47
CA LEU A 57 -3.92 0.95 3.03
C LEU A 57 -3.42 2.27 3.61
N ALA A 58 -2.41 2.20 4.47
CA ALA A 58 -1.73 3.36 5.02
C ALA A 58 -0.22 3.23 4.88
N ILE A 59 0.45 4.36 4.72
CA ILE A 59 1.91 4.45 4.59
C ILE A 59 2.41 5.60 5.45
N TRP A 60 3.46 5.37 6.24
CA TRP A 60 4.22 6.45 6.85
C TRP A 60 5.32 6.87 5.88
N ALA A 61 5.20 8.05 5.26
CA ALA A 61 6.18 8.58 4.32
C ALA A 61 7.10 9.57 5.03
N ARG A 62 8.40 9.28 5.05
CA ARG A 62 9.38 10.15 5.71
C ARG A 62 9.49 11.49 5.01
N GLY A 63 9.82 12.55 5.77
CA GLY A 63 9.83 13.93 5.30
C GLY A 63 10.83 14.25 4.19
N THR A 64 11.79 13.37 3.91
CA THR A 64 12.75 13.52 2.80
C THR A 64 12.20 13.00 1.47
N SER A 65 11.03 12.37 1.47
CA SER A 65 10.41 11.83 0.28
C SER A 65 9.62 12.90 -0.46
N ASN A 66 9.77 12.93 -1.80
CA ASN A 66 8.93 13.76 -2.66
C ASN A 66 7.58 13.12 -2.99
N MET A 67 7.37 11.88 -2.58
CA MET A 67 6.17 11.11 -2.92
C MET A 67 4.87 11.78 -2.43
N PRO A 68 4.79 12.29 -1.18
CA PRO A 68 3.55 12.96 -0.72
C PRO A 68 3.17 14.16 -1.58
N LYS A 69 4.15 14.97 -1.99
CA LYS A 69 3.92 16.13 -2.85
C LYS A 69 3.47 15.71 -4.24
N ALA A 70 4.13 14.72 -4.82
CA ALA A 70 3.76 14.18 -6.13
C ALA A 70 2.34 13.63 -6.13
N LEU A 71 1.96 12.89 -5.09
CA LEU A 71 0.63 12.32 -4.94
C LEU A 71 -0.45 13.36 -4.63
N ASN A 72 -0.09 14.51 -4.07
CA ASN A 72 -1.03 15.60 -3.91
C ASN A 72 -1.51 16.15 -5.26
N ASP A 73 -0.61 16.22 -6.23
CA ASP A 73 -0.92 16.71 -7.57
C ASP A 73 -1.47 15.61 -8.49
N ARG A 74 -0.97 14.38 -8.32
CA ARG A 74 -1.33 13.18 -9.10
C ARG A 74 -1.56 12.02 -8.14
N PRO A 75 -2.78 11.89 -7.59
CA PRO A 75 -3.05 11.01 -6.45
C PRO A 75 -3.04 9.51 -6.78
N ARG A 76 -3.08 9.14 -8.04
CA ARG A 76 -3.13 7.73 -8.44
C ARG A 76 -1.79 7.06 -8.25
N LEU A 77 -1.82 5.86 -7.67
CA LEU A 77 -0.64 5.03 -7.45
C LEU A 77 -1.00 3.56 -7.58
N THR A 78 0.05 2.76 -7.73
CA THR A 78 -0.03 1.30 -7.72
C THR A 78 0.96 0.78 -6.68
N LEU A 79 0.55 -0.23 -5.90
CA LEU A 79 1.43 -0.93 -4.98
C LEU A 79 1.58 -2.37 -5.47
N TRP A 80 2.78 -2.90 -5.36
CA TRP A 80 3.10 -4.26 -5.78
C TRP A 80 3.67 -5.05 -4.61
N TYR A 81 3.06 -6.19 -4.35
CA TYR A 81 3.52 -7.18 -3.38
C TYR A 81 3.83 -8.49 -4.10
N ARG A 82 4.96 -9.09 -3.77
CA ARG A 82 5.32 -10.40 -4.27
C ARG A 82 6.01 -11.20 -3.18
N ASP A 83 5.55 -12.44 -2.98
CA ASP A 83 6.22 -13.44 -2.18
C ASP A 83 6.44 -14.70 -3.03
N PRO A 84 7.68 -14.94 -3.50
CA PRO A 84 7.97 -16.09 -4.35
C PRO A 84 7.86 -17.42 -3.61
N ALA A 85 8.04 -17.44 -2.30
CA ALA A 85 7.94 -18.66 -1.50
C ALA A 85 6.52 -19.24 -1.49
N THR A 86 5.51 -18.38 -1.47
CA THR A 86 4.10 -18.76 -1.47
C THR A 86 3.43 -18.57 -2.84
N ARG A 87 4.18 -18.11 -3.84
CA ARG A 87 3.68 -17.73 -5.17
C ARG A 87 2.55 -16.71 -5.09
N THR A 88 2.65 -15.80 -4.13
CA THR A 88 1.69 -14.71 -3.95
C THR A 88 2.13 -13.49 -4.74
N THR A 89 1.20 -12.89 -5.47
CA THR A 89 1.36 -11.59 -6.10
C THR A 89 0.10 -10.79 -5.89
N LEU A 90 0.24 -9.52 -5.49
CA LEU A 90 -0.90 -8.62 -5.33
C LEU A 90 -0.54 -7.26 -5.94
N GLN A 91 -1.43 -6.74 -6.75
CA GLN A 91 -1.36 -5.40 -7.28
C GLN A 91 -2.54 -4.60 -6.74
N PHE A 92 -2.22 -3.54 -6.01
CA PHE A 92 -3.21 -2.63 -5.44
C PHE A 92 -3.20 -1.36 -6.27
N ARG A 93 -4.36 -0.93 -6.75
CA ARG A 93 -4.51 0.34 -7.47
C ARG A 93 -5.46 1.24 -6.69
N GLY A 94 -5.08 2.48 -6.56
CA GLY A 94 -5.89 3.45 -5.83
C GLY A 94 -5.38 4.86 -5.97
N HIS A 95 -5.82 5.71 -5.05
CA HIS A 95 -5.39 7.09 -4.96
C HIS A 95 -5.13 7.45 -3.51
N ALA A 96 -4.12 8.26 -3.30
CA ALA A 96 -3.64 8.60 -1.97
C ALA A 96 -3.96 10.04 -1.61
N HIS A 97 -4.17 10.25 -0.32
CA HIS A 97 -4.24 11.57 0.26
C HIS A 97 -3.48 11.61 1.59
N VAL A 98 -2.97 12.78 1.95
CA VAL A 98 -2.33 13.00 3.24
C VAL A 98 -3.39 13.09 4.32
N ASP A 99 -3.19 12.37 5.43
CA ASP A 99 -4.03 12.47 6.61
C ASP A 99 -3.20 13.03 7.77
N ASN A 100 -3.54 14.24 8.20
CA ASN A 100 -2.84 14.95 9.27
C ASN A 100 -3.49 14.78 10.65
N ASP A 101 -4.52 13.94 10.78
CA ASP A 101 -5.16 13.68 12.08
C ASP A 101 -4.12 13.10 13.04
N PRO A 102 -3.91 13.72 14.23
CA PRO A 102 -2.91 13.26 15.19
C PRO A 102 -3.11 11.81 15.63
N GLN A 103 -4.35 11.36 15.79
CA GLN A 103 -4.64 9.97 16.20
C GLN A 103 -4.27 8.98 15.09
N VAL A 104 -4.59 9.32 13.85
CA VAL A 104 -4.20 8.49 12.69
C VAL A 104 -2.67 8.42 12.57
N ARG A 105 -2.00 9.56 12.72
CA ARG A 105 -0.54 9.62 12.70
C ARG A 105 0.08 8.73 13.77
N ASP A 106 -0.41 8.80 15.00
CA ASP A 106 0.09 7.98 16.09
C ASP A 106 -0.09 6.48 15.82
N VAL A 107 -1.26 6.07 15.36
CA VAL A 107 -1.55 4.67 15.08
C VAL A 107 -0.67 4.13 13.94
N VAL A 108 -0.54 4.87 12.84
CA VAL A 108 0.27 4.44 11.69
C VAL A 108 1.73 4.36 12.08
N PHE A 109 2.26 5.34 12.81
CA PHE A 109 3.64 5.30 13.28
C PHE A 109 3.88 4.12 14.23
N ASP A 110 3.01 3.91 15.22
CA ASP A 110 3.16 2.84 16.20
C ASP A 110 3.09 1.44 15.59
N ARG A 111 2.33 1.28 14.50
CA ARG A 111 2.24 0.02 13.74
C ARG A 111 3.40 -0.17 12.76
N SER A 112 4.18 0.87 12.52
CA SER A 112 5.33 0.78 11.61
C SER A 112 6.45 -0.06 12.22
N PRO A 113 7.26 -0.76 11.41
CA PRO A 113 8.38 -1.54 11.92
C PRO A 113 9.35 -0.69 12.75
N ALA A 114 9.95 -1.30 13.77
CA ALA A 114 10.88 -0.60 14.67
C ALA A 114 12.03 0.10 13.93
N ALA A 115 12.56 -0.53 12.87
CA ALA A 115 13.62 0.06 12.06
C ALA A 115 13.15 1.33 11.33
N GLU A 116 11.90 1.35 10.88
CA GLU A 116 11.30 2.52 10.22
C GLU A 116 11.02 3.64 11.23
N GLN A 117 10.56 3.30 12.43
CA GLN A 117 10.39 4.26 13.52
C GLN A 117 11.73 4.90 13.90
N ALA A 118 12.78 4.11 14.01
CA ALA A 118 14.13 4.59 14.33
C ALA A 118 14.69 5.51 13.25
N ALA A 119 14.25 5.39 12.00
CA ALA A 119 14.66 6.26 10.90
C ALA A 119 13.97 7.63 10.93
N ASP A 120 12.90 7.78 11.71
CA ASP A 120 12.15 9.04 11.86
C ASP A 120 11.72 9.26 13.32
N PRO A 121 12.69 9.36 14.26
CA PRO A 121 12.38 9.45 15.69
C PRO A 121 11.63 10.73 16.07
N GLU A 122 11.77 11.79 15.30
CA GLU A 122 11.07 13.06 15.51
C GLU A 122 9.69 13.10 14.83
N ARG A 123 9.28 12.02 14.16
CA ARG A 123 7.99 11.89 13.49
C ARG A 123 7.70 13.02 12.51
N LYS A 124 8.67 13.36 11.67
CA LYS A 124 8.52 14.41 10.64
C LYS A 124 7.83 13.95 9.39
N GLY A 125 7.64 12.64 9.24
CA GLY A 125 6.91 12.07 8.11
C GLY A 125 5.43 12.41 8.12
N VAL A 126 4.76 12.02 7.04
CA VAL A 126 3.31 12.18 6.89
C VAL A 126 2.65 10.84 6.65
N VAL A 127 1.39 10.74 7.01
CA VAL A 127 0.56 9.58 6.69
C VAL A 127 -0.06 9.77 5.32
N LEU A 128 0.09 8.77 4.46
CA LEU A 128 -0.67 8.63 3.23
C LEU A 128 -1.72 7.55 3.44
N ILE A 129 -2.98 7.88 3.24
CA ILE A 129 -4.07 6.91 3.16
C ILE A 129 -4.32 6.63 1.68
N VAL A 130 -4.33 5.36 1.33
CA VAL A 130 -4.58 4.90 -0.04
C VAL A 130 -5.98 4.34 -0.10
N ASP A 131 -6.87 5.04 -0.79
CA ASP A 131 -8.20 4.56 -1.09
C ASP A 131 -8.12 3.64 -2.30
N LEU A 132 -8.41 2.35 -2.10
CA LEU A 132 -8.25 1.36 -3.14
C LEU A 132 -9.40 1.38 -4.12
N ASP A 133 -9.08 1.25 -5.39
CA ASP A 133 -10.04 1.11 -6.48
C ASP A 133 -10.12 -0.34 -6.95
N ARG A 134 -8.98 -1.04 -6.93
CA ARG A 134 -8.88 -2.39 -7.47
C ARG A 134 -7.73 -3.16 -6.82
N VAL A 135 -7.94 -4.46 -6.64
CA VAL A 135 -6.89 -5.40 -6.22
C VAL A 135 -6.93 -6.62 -7.13
N ASP A 136 -5.81 -6.94 -7.75
CA ASP A 136 -5.65 -8.09 -8.61
C ASP A 136 -4.42 -8.91 -8.19
N GLY A 137 -4.47 -10.19 -8.46
CA GLY A 137 -3.32 -11.05 -8.25
C GLY A 137 -3.69 -12.47 -7.89
N ARG A 138 -2.85 -13.07 -7.06
CA ARG A 138 -3.01 -14.44 -6.60
C ARG A 138 -2.49 -14.61 -5.18
N LEU A 139 -3.31 -15.25 -4.38
CA LEU A 139 -2.98 -15.71 -3.03
C LEU A 139 -2.80 -17.23 -3.02
N PRO A 140 -2.22 -17.82 -1.97
CA PRO A 140 -2.25 -19.29 -1.80
C PRO A 140 -3.65 -19.88 -1.92
N SER A 141 -4.68 -19.15 -1.46
CA SER A 141 -6.08 -19.58 -1.54
C SER A 141 -6.70 -19.48 -2.94
N GLY A 142 -6.07 -18.77 -3.88
CA GLY A 142 -6.55 -18.64 -5.25
C GLY A 142 -6.40 -17.24 -5.85
N PRO A 143 -6.96 -17.02 -7.04
CA PRO A 143 -6.88 -15.74 -7.72
C PRO A 143 -7.70 -14.66 -7.00
N VAL A 144 -7.23 -13.41 -7.13
CA VAL A 144 -7.88 -12.22 -6.58
C VAL A 144 -8.20 -11.26 -7.72
N ALA A 145 -9.45 -10.84 -7.80
CA ALA A 145 -9.90 -9.78 -8.71
C ALA A 145 -11.04 -9.03 -8.02
N MET A 146 -10.73 -7.89 -7.42
CA MET A 146 -11.70 -7.08 -6.67
C MET A 146 -11.71 -5.65 -7.19
N SER A 147 -12.90 -5.06 -7.28
CA SER A 147 -13.07 -3.67 -7.69
C SER A 147 -14.13 -3.00 -6.84
N LYS A 148 -13.93 -1.70 -6.55
CA LYS A 148 -14.94 -0.91 -5.85
C LYS A 148 -16.22 -0.72 -6.68
N ASP A 149 -16.13 -0.92 -8.00
CA ASP A 149 -17.25 -0.77 -8.93
C ASP A 149 -17.96 -2.11 -9.22
N ALA A 150 -17.55 -3.18 -8.58
CA ALA A 150 -18.15 -4.49 -8.75
C ALA A 150 -19.37 -4.70 -7.87
#